data_fc02d435f27c5bc1f028e8e4718af58d
#
_entry.id   fc02d435f27c5bc1f028e8e4718af58d
#
_cell.length_a   1.000
_cell.length_b   1.000
_cell.length_c   1.000
_cell.angle_alpha   90.00
_cell.angle_beta   90.00
_cell.angle_gamma   90.00
#
_symmetry.space_group_name_H-M   'P 1'
#
loop_
_entity.id
_entity.type
_entity.pdbx_description
1 polymer ?
#
loop_
_entity_poly.entity_id
_entity_poly.type
_entity_poly.pdbx_seq_one_letter_code
_entity_poly.pdbx_strand_id
1 'polypeptide(L)'
;YVSKDAVQALKARVLLYEGKKTQAASEAEALITCGRYALDTPDNIWGTPAGRVEASANKESIFSFSNIATEGGITLGNNFYTYGYINKGGGWYFLTKDFYDSFEDGDTRKTDYVYIDPDAQAAGTPFLYCCNKHRGGQSYPSPIPVFRISEMYLIAAEAKGVAGMSRLNELRSFRGLGPVSASTEAAALDAVLAERRHELVGEGQRWYDLVRTGKFVSTINSPEVQDYHCLFAIPQAQITINDLLVQNPVY
;
A
#
# COMPACT_ATOMS: atom_id res chain seq x y z
N TYR A 1 -10.73 9.53 -16.55
CA TYR A 1 -9.66 9.98 -17.45
C TYR A 1 -8.37 10.16 -16.66
N VAL A 2 -7.22 9.83 -17.27
CA VAL A 2 -5.89 10.04 -16.68
C VAL A 2 -5.59 11.54 -16.72
N SER A 3 -5.31 12.12 -15.56
CA SER A 3 -4.94 13.55 -15.43
C SER A 3 -3.43 13.75 -15.54
N LYS A 4 -2.99 15.01 -15.71
CA LYS A 4 -1.56 15.36 -15.64
C LYS A 4 -0.95 14.97 -14.28
N ASP A 5 -1.71 15.14 -13.22
CA ASP A 5 -1.27 14.81 -11.85
C ASP A 5 -1.11 13.30 -11.67
N ALA A 6 -1.96 12.47 -12.29
CA ALA A 6 -1.80 11.02 -12.29
C ALA A 6 -0.50 10.59 -13.01
N VAL A 7 -0.19 11.23 -14.14
CA VAL A 7 1.09 11.01 -14.85
C VAL A 7 2.27 11.45 -14.00
N GLN A 8 2.16 12.58 -13.31
CA GLN A 8 3.21 13.10 -12.42
C GLN A 8 3.43 12.16 -11.22
N ALA A 9 2.37 11.64 -10.61
CA ALA A 9 2.47 10.65 -9.53
C ALA A 9 3.13 9.35 -9.99
N LEU A 10 2.75 8.85 -11.17
CA LEU A 10 3.43 7.70 -11.80
C LEU A 10 4.92 7.98 -12.02
N LYS A 11 5.24 9.16 -12.55
CA LYS A 11 6.62 9.58 -12.79
C LYS A 11 7.43 9.62 -11.48
N ALA A 12 6.87 10.16 -10.40
CA ALA A 12 7.52 10.17 -9.09
C ALA A 12 7.85 8.74 -8.61
N ARG A 13 6.91 7.80 -8.72
CA ARG A 13 7.11 6.38 -8.36
C ARG A 13 8.18 5.72 -9.24
N VAL A 14 8.13 5.88 -10.56
CA VAL A 14 9.11 5.31 -11.48
C VAL A 14 10.51 5.85 -11.19
N LEU A 15 10.67 7.16 -11.02
CA LEU A 15 11.95 7.80 -10.70
C LEU A 15 12.53 7.30 -9.37
N LEU A 16 11.68 7.07 -8.36
CA LEU A 16 12.12 6.46 -7.11
C LEU A 16 12.66 5.04 -7.34
N TYR A 17 11.97 4.24 -8.14
CA TYR A 17 12.36 2.87 -8.44
C TYR A 17 13.64 2.80 -9.29
N GLU A 18 13.86 3.78 -10.16
CA GLU A 18 15.10 3.95 -10.92
C GLU A 18 16.27 4.52 -10.07
N GLY A 19 16.04 4.84 -8.79
CA GLY A 19 17.06 5.45 -7.93
C GLY A 19 17.34 6.94 -8.24
N LYS A 20 16.55 7.57 -9.09
CA LYS A 20 16.66 9.00 -9.46
C LYS A 20 16.04 9.90 -8.38
N LYS A 21 16.59 9.82 -7.16
CA LYS A 21 16.01 10.38 -5.94
C LYS A 21 15.67 11.88 -6.04
N THR A 22 16.59 12.71 -6.54
CA THR A 22 16.34 14.16 -6.65
C THR A 22 15.12 14.48 -7.52
N GLN A 23 14.97 13.78 -8.63
CA GLN A 23 13.85 13.97 -9.53
C GLN A 23 12.56 13.42 -8.93
N ALA A 24 12.59 12.24 -8.28
CA ALA A 24 11.46 11.66 -7.58
C ALA A 24 10.93 12.61 -6.50
N ALA A 25 11.82 13.19 -5.70
CA ALA A 25 11.47 14.20 -4.69
C ALA A 25 10.80 15.42 -5.30
N SER A 26 11.33 15.94 -6.41
CA SER A 26 10.79 17.12 -7.10
C SER A 26 9.35 16.88 -7.58
N GLU A 27 9.09 15.73 -8.22
CA GLU A 27 7.75 15.40 -8.73
C GLU A 27 6.74 15.18 -7.58
N ALA A 28 7.16 14.50 -6.51
CA ALA A 28 6.31 14.27 -5.34
C ALA A 28 6.00 15.59 -4.60
N GLU A 29 6.99 16.43 -4.36
CA GLU A 29 6.81 17.74 -3.71
C GLU A 29 5.88 18.67 -4.50
N ALA A 30 5.97 18.67 -5.81
CA ALA A 30 5.08 19.47 -6.65
C ALA A 30 3.61 19.08 -6.47
N LEU A 31 3.32 17.77 -6.27
CA LEU A 31 1.97 17.29 -5.96
C LEU A 31 1.54 17.62 -4.52
N ILE A 32 2.44 17.50 -3.54
CA ILE A 32 2.16 17.83 -2.14
C ILE A 32 1.82 19.31 -1.99
N THR A 33 2.54 20.19 -2.70
CA THR A 33 2.41 21.64 -2.55
C THR A 33 1.40 22.29 -3.48
N CYS A 34 0.81 21.55 -4.42
CA CYS A 34 -0.10 22.14 -5.43
C CYS A 34 -1.46 22.61 -4.88
N GLY A 35 -1.80 22.28 -3.64
CA GLY A 35 -3.04 22.68 -2.97
C GLY A 35 -4.31 21.95 -3.45
N ARG A 36 -4.19 20.98 -4.39
CA ARG A 36 -5.34 20.20 -4.89
C ARG A 36 -5.63 18.97 -4.06
N TYR A 37 -4.63 18.45 -3.38
CA TYR A 37 -4.68 17.21 -2.60
C TYR A 37 -4.35 17.47 -1.15
N ALA A 38 -4.89 16.62 -0.27
CA ALA A 38 -4.60 16.64 1.16
C ALA A 38 -4.71 15.21 1.71
N LEU A 39 -4.04 14.93 2.82
CA LEU A 39 -4.26 13.70 3.57
C LEU A 39 -5.72 13.63 4.02
N ASP A 40 -6.30 12.44 4.02
CA ASP A 40 -7.72 12.24 4.28
C ASP A 40 -7.97 10.98 5.12
N THR A 41 -9.19 10.83 5.60
CA THR A 41 -9.59 9.67 6.40
C THR A 41 -9.88 8.46 5.53
N PRO A 42 -9.74 7.25 6.07
CA PRO A 42 -10.06 6.02 5.35
C PRO A 42 -11.50 5.98 4.81
N ASP A 43 -12.44 6.53 5.55
CA ASP A 43 -13.85 6.58 5.14
C ASP A 43 -14.05 7.40 3.86
N ASN A 44 -13.32 8.51 3.72
CA ASN A 44 -13.37 9.32 2.51
C ASN A 44 -12.64 8.66 1.33
N ILE A 45 -11.63 7.85 1.59
CA ILE A 45 -10.82 7.22 0.53
C ILE A 45 -11.49 5.95 0.01
N TRP A 46 -11.94 5.05 0.91
CA TRP A 46 -12.46 3.72 0.57
C TRP A 46 -13.93 3.52 0.87
N GLY A 47 -14.58 4.48 1.48
CA GLY A 47 -15.97 4.41 1.90
C GLY A 47 -16.17 3.81 3.28
N THR A 48 -17.36 3.98 3.79
CA THR A 48 -17.81 3.33 5.03
C THR A 48 -18.32 1.91 4.73
N PRO A 49 -18.35 1.02 5.73
CA PRO A 49 -18.90 -0.33 5.57
C PRO A 49 -20.35 -0.39 5.04
N ALA A 50 -21.11 0.66 5.26
CA ALA A 50 -22.52 0.76 4.86
C ALA A 50 -22.76 1.69 3.66
N GLY A 51 -21.69 2.30 3.08
CA GLY A 51 -21.91 3.42 2.22
C GLY A 51 -20.93 3.70 1.10
N ARG A 52 -21.31 4.67 0.37
CA ARG A 52 -20.63 5.31 -0.74
C ARG A 52 -19.58 6.29 -0.25
N VAL A 53 -18.44 6.31 -0.90
CA VAL A 53 -17.59 7.50 -0.88
C VAL A 53 -18.20 8.53 -1.83
N GLU A 54 -18.50 9.69 -1.33
CA GLU A 54 -18.74 10.85 -2.19
C GLU A 54 -17.40 11.23 -2.83
N ALA A 55 -17.28 11.09 -4.14
CA ALA A 55 -16.03 11.40 -4.87
C ALA A 55 -15.54 12.83 -4.62
N SER A 56 -16.46 13.75 -4.30
CA SER A 56 -16.15 15.14 -3.92
C SER A 56 -15.51 15.28 -2.53
N ALA A 57 -15.64 14.30 -1.66
CA ALA A 57 -15.06 14.32 -0.32
C ALA A 57 -13.61 13.79 -0.29
N ASN A 58 -13.24 12.91 -1.20
CA ASN A 58 -11.91 12.31 -1.25
C ASN A 58 -10.86 13.30 -1.77
N LYS A 59 -10.04 13.82 -0.88
CA LYS A 59 -8.94 14.75 -1.19
C LYS A 59 -7.59 14.05 -1.34
N GLU A 60 -7.49 12.80 -0.92
CA GLU A 60 -6.21 12.07 -0.91
C GLU A 60 -5.92 11.39 -2.25
N SER A 61 -6.94 10.98 -3.00
CA SER A 61 -6.78 10.24 -4.25
C SER A 61 -6.37 11.15 -5.41
N ILE A 62 -5.20 10.91 -5.97
CA ILE A 62 -4.72 11.57 -7.19
C ILE A 62 -5.31 10.87 -8.42
N PHE A 63 -5.37 9.54 -8.36
CA PHE A 63 -5.98 8.72 -9.39
C PHE A 63 -6.54 7.43 -8.79
N SER A 64 -7.78 7.12 -9.12
CA SER A 64 -8.43 5.86 -8.77
C SER A 64 -9.22 5.32 -9.95
N PHE A 65 -9.34 4.01 -10.02
CA PHE A 65 -10.35 3.40 -10.85
C PHE A 65 -11.72 3.56 -10.18
N SER A 66 -12.65 4.08 -10.94
CA SER A 66 -14.05 4.05 -10.54
C SER A 66 -14.52 2.60 -10.49
N ASN A 67 -15.11 2.22 -9.39
CA ASN A 67 -15.60 0.86 -9.19
C ASN A 67 -17.11 0.94 -9.00
N ILE A 68 -17.85 0.67 -10.07
CA ILE A 68 -19.30 0.85 -10.14
C ILE A 68 -19.97 -0.51 -10.29
N ALA A 69 -20.90 -0.84 -9.38
CA ALA A 69 -21.58 -2.13 -9.36
C ALA A 69 -22.30 -2.46 -10.66
N THR A 70 -22.93 -1.47 -11.31
CA THR A 70 -23.66 -1.62 -12.57
C THR A 70 -22.77 -1.90 -13.78
N GLU A 71 -21.46 -1.68 -13.64
CA GLU A 71 -20.46 -1.96 -14.68
C GLU A 71 -19.67 -3.25 -14.38
N GLY A 72 -20.19 -4.11 -13.51
CA GLY A 72 -19.51 -5.34 -13.09
C GLY A 72 -18.37 -5.10 -12.10
N GLY A 73 -18.58 -4.17 -11.17
CA GLY A 73 -17.59 -3.73 -10.19
C GLY A 73 -16.85 -4.87 -9.48
N ILE A 74 -15.55 -4.68 -9.30
CA ILE A 74 -14.68 -5.64 -8.63
C ILE A 74 -14.82 -5.47 -7.12
N THR A 75 -15.21 -6.54 -6.44
CA THR A 75 -15.29 -6.55 -4.96
C THR A 75 -13.98 -7.06 -4.38
N LEU A 76 -12.97 -6.21 -4.32
CA LEU A 76 -11.66 -6.56 -3.73
C LEU A 76 -11.79 -6.98 -2.27
N GLY A 77 -12.75 -6.45 -1.53
CA GLY A 77 -13.02 -6.82 -0.15
C GLY A 77 -13.22 -8.32 0.06
N ASN A 78 -13.78 -9.03 -0.94
CA ASN A 78 -13.97 -10.47 -0.86
C ASN A 78 -12.66 -11.25 -0.67
N ASN A 79 -11.54 -10.68 -1.06
CA ASN A 79 -10.23 -11.32 -0.91
C ASN A 79 -9.62 -11.11 0.48
N PHE A 80 -10.10 -10.10 1.22
CA PHE A 80 -9.52 -9.67 2.48
C PHE A 80 -10.38 -9.95 3.72
N TYR A 81 -11.67 -10.30 3.55
CA TYR A 81 -12.58 -10.59 4.66
C TYR A 81 -12.97 -12.07 4.70
N THR A 82 -13.08 -12.62 5.90
CA THR A 82 -13.45 -14.02 6.11
C THR A 82 -14.95 -14.23 6.21
N TYR A 83 -15.43 -14.27 7.44
CA TYR A 83 -16.79 -14.63 7.78
C TYR A 83 -17.63 -13.37 7.98
N GLY A 84 -18.84 -13.40 8.19
CA GLY A 84 -19.70 -12.39 8.79
C GLY A 84 -19.69 -10.95 8.27
N TYR A 85 -18.63 -10.48 7.63
CA TYR A 85 -18.54 -9.12 7.12
C TYR A 85 -19.39 -8.93 5.86
N ILE A 86 -19.66 -7.67 5.48
CA ILE A 86 -20.61 -7.26 4.43
C ILE A 86 -20.53 -8.10 3.15
N ASN A 87 -19.36 -8.60 2.81
CA ASN A 87 -19.13 -9.35 1.59
C ASN A 87 -19.10 -10.87 1.75
N LYS A 88 -19.10 -11.41 2.97
CA LYS A 88 -18.99 -12.86 3.24
C LYS A 88 -18.04 -13.58 2.29
N GLY A 89 -16.91 -12.92 1.97
CA GLY A 89 -15.93 -13.41 1.01
C GLY A 89 -15.18 -14.63 1.54
N GLY A 90 -14.56 -15.38 0.65
CA GLY A 90 -13.75 -16.55 1.00
C GLY A 90 -12.41 -16.23 1.64
N GLY A 91 -12.05 -14.96 1.81
CA GLY A 91 -10.79 -14.48 2.37
C GLY A 91 -9.56 -15.25 1.91
N TRP A 92 -8.81 -14.67 0.98
CA TRP A 92 -7.58 -15.29 0.47
C TRP A 92 -6.31 -14.71 1.09
N TYR A 93 -6.41 -13.45 1.58
CA TYR A 93 -5.26 -12.70 2.10
C TYR A 93 -5.59 -12.12 3.46
N PHE A 94 -4.78 -12.47 4.44
CA PHE A 94 -4.91 -12.01 5.82
C PHE A 94 -3.65 -11.30 6.26
N LEU A 95 -3.83 -10.36 7.17
CA LEU A 95 -2.71 -9.73 7.86
C LEU A 95 -2.24 -10.65 8.98
N THR A 96 -0.95 -10.62 9.27
CA THR A 96 -0.39 -11.39 10.38
C THR A 96 -0.60 -10.66 11.70
N LYS A 97 -0.60 -11.43 12.80
CA LYS A 97 -0.60 -10.84 14.14
C LYS A 97 0.60 -9.90 14.34
N ASP A 98 1.77 -10.28 13.86
CA ASP A 98 2.98 -9.45 13.96
C ASP A 98 2.83 -8.10 13.24
N PHE A 99 2.11 -8.08 12.11
CA PHE A 99 1.79 -6.83 11.45
C PHE A 99 0.86 -5.97 12.30
N TYR A 100 -0.19 -6.54 12.86
CA TYR A 100 -1.13 -5.84 13.73
C TYR A 100 -0.44 -5.30 15.00
N ASP A 101 0.43 -6.08 15.61
CA ASP A 101 1.18 -5.70 16.81
C ASP A 101 2.27 -4.66 16.51
N SER A 102 2.68 -4.51 15.26
CA SER A 102 3.71 -3.54 14.85
C SER A 102 3.22 -2.10 14.78
N PHE A 103 1.91 -1.86 14.88
CA PHE A 103 1.38 -0.49 14.98
C PHE A 103 1.71 0.13 16.34
N GLU A 104 2.20 1.36 16.32
CA GLU A 104 2.47 2.14 17.53
C GLU A 104 1.17 2.51 18.26
N ASP A 105 1.29 2.79 19.53
CA ASP A 105 0.15 3.30 20.31
C ASP A 105 -0.28 4.67 19.78
N GLY A 106 -1.59 4.82 19.56
CA GLY A 106 -2.17 6.05 19.00
C GLY A 106 -2.24 6.07 17.46
N ASP A 107 -1.67 5.06 16.76
CA ASP A 107 -1.80 4.96 15.30
C ASP A 107 -3.25 4.67 14.92
N THR A 108 -3.91 5.63 14.29
CA THR A 108 -5.32 5.50 13.89
C THR A 108 -5.52 4.37 12.87
N ARG A 109 -4.50 4.06 12.08
CA ARG A 109 -4.54 3.00 11.06
C ARG A 109 -4.71 1.61 11.66
N LYS A 110 -4.31 1.40 12.91
CA LYS A 110 -4.47 0.12 13.60
C LYS A 110 -5.93 -0.33 13.62
N THR A 111 -6.85 0.61 13.80
CA THR A 111 -8.29 0.38 13.79
C THR A 111 -8.93 0.64 12.43
N ASP A 112 -8.39 1.58 11.67
CA ASP A 112 -8.95 2.01 10.41
C ASP A 112 -8.61 1.04 9.25
N TYR A 113 -7.37 0.52 9.25
CA TYR A 113 -6.88 -0.35 8.19
C TYR A 113 -6.95 -1.84 8.52
N VAL A 114 -7.18 -2.18 9.79
CA VAL A 114 -7.30 -3.56 10.23
C VAL A 114 -8.67 -3.81 10.87
N TYR A 115 -9.38 -4.78 10.35
CA TYR A 115 -10.60 -5.30 10.95
C TYR A 115 -10.30 -6.66 11.59
N ILE A 116 -10.63 -6.79 12.86
CA ILE A 116 -10.55 -8.07 13.57
C ILE A 116 -11.92 -8.74 13.43
N ASP A 117 -11.94 -9.86 12.71
CA ASP A 117 -13.17 -10.62 12.48
C ASP A 117 -13.60 -11.34 13.76
N PRO A 118 -14.73 -10.96 14.37
CA PRO A 118 -15.17 -11.55 15.63
C PRO A 118 -15.57 -13.03 15.50
N ASP A 119 -16.07 -13.45 14.36
CA ASP A 119 -16.47 -14.85 14.14
C ASP A 119 -15.22 -15.72 13.97
N ALA A 120 -14.20 -15.21 13.25
CA ALA A 120 -12.90 -15.87 13.15
C ALA A 120 -12.20 -15.93 14.51
N GLN A 121 -12.31 -14.88 15.32
CA GLN A 121 -11.77 -14.84 16.68
C GLN A 121 -12.47 -15.87 17.58
N ALA A 122 -13.78 -15.95 17.54
CA ALA A 122 -14.56 -16.93 18.31
C ALA A 122 -14.26 -18.37 17.89
N ALA A 123 -13.95 -18.60 16.61
CA ALA A 123 -13.55 -19.89 16.07
C ALA A 123 -12.10 -20.26 16.38
N GLY A 124 -11.30 -19.37 16.96
CA GLY A 124 -9.89 -19.60 17.28
C GLY A 124 -8.98 -19.78 16.07
N THR A 125 -9.39 -19.25 14.89
CA THR A 125 -8.54 -19.31 13.68
C THR A 125 -7.48 -18.23 13.70
N PRO A 126 -6.26 -18.47 13.14
CA PRO A 126 -5.24 -17.45 13.00
C PRO A 126 -5.57 -16.37 11.93
N PHE A 127 -6.58 -16.61 11.09
CA PHE A 127 -6.96 -15.76 9.95
C PHE A 127 -8.00 -14.69 10.33
N LEU A 128 -7.75 -13.97 11.41
CA LEU A 128 -8.71 -13.03 11.96
C LEU A 128 -8.42 -11.54 11.64
N TYR A 129 -7.19 -11.23 11.21
CA TYR A 129 -6.80 -9.85 10.89
C TYR A 129 -7.04 -9.57 9.41
N CYS A 130 -8.04 -8.80 9.10
CA CYS A 130 -8.45 -8.48 7.73
C CYS A 130 -8.00 -7.07 7.33
N CYS A 131 -7.55 -6.91 6.08
CA CYS A 131 -7.30 -5.58 5.55
C CYS A 131 -8.62 -4.84 5.33
N ASN A 132 -8.83 -3.74 6.06
CA ASN A 132 -10.10 -3.01 6.11
C ASN A 132 -10.19 -1.84 5.10
N LYS A 133 -9.30 -1.74 4.14
CA LYS A 133 -9.32 -0.66 3.14
C LYS A 133 -10.40 -0.82 2.07
N HIS A 134 -10.67 -2.04 1.64
CA HIS A 134 -11.63 -2.32 0.58
C HIS A 134 -12.99 -2.72 1.17
N ARG A 135 -13.62 -1.80 1.89
CA ARG A 135 -14.81 -2.03 2.71
C ARG A 135 -16.11 -2.18 1.92
N GLY A 136 -16.11 -1.74 0.68
CA GLY A 136 -17.31 -1.71 -0.16
C GLY A 136 -17.83 -3.10 -0.49
N GLY A 137 -19.14 -3.26 -0.41
CA GLY A 137 -19.85 -4.47 -0.80
C GLY A 137 -20.17 -4.51 -2.29
N GLN A 138 -20.87 -5.58 -2.68
CA GLN A 138 -21.24 -5.81 -4.09
C GLN A 138 -22.13 -4.67 -4.65
N SER A 139 -22.97 -4.07 -3.82
CA SER A 139 -23.84 -2.95 -4.24
C SER A 139 -23.13 -1.61 -4.30
N TYR A 140 -22.08 -1.44 -3.50
CA TYR A 140 -21.30 -0.21 -3.41
C TYR A 140 -19.81 -0.57 -3.26
N PRO A 141 -19.17 -1.03 -4.33
CA PRO A 141 -17.76 -1.41 -4.25
C PRO A 141 -16.89 -0.18 -4.00
N SER A 142 -15.86 -0.36 -3.17
CA SER A 142 -14.89 0.70 -2.88
C SER A 142 -14.15 1.11 -4.14
N PRO A 143 -13.80 2.39 -4.30
CA PRO A 143 -12.87 2.82 -5.34
C PRO A 143 -11.52 2.13 -5.15
N ILE A 144 -10.77 2.00 -6.23
CA ILE A 144 -9.44 1.39 -6.23
C ILE A 144 -8.41 2.50 -6.45
N PRO A 145 -7.87 3.11 -5.39
CA PRO A 145 -6.83 4.14 -5.51
C PRO A 145 -5.56 3.52 -6.11
N VAL A 146 -5.01 4.19 -7.11
CA VAL A 146 -3.74 3.82 -7.76
C VAL A 146 -2.62 4.72 -7.25
N PHE A 147 -2.93 6.02 -7.10
CA PHE A 147 -2.04 7.02 -6.54
C PHE A 147 -2.77 7.85 -5.49
N ARG A 148 -2.17 7.95 -4.31
CA ARG A 148 -2.65 8.79 -3.20
C ARG A 148 -1.57 9.78 -2.79
N ILE A 149 -1.99 10.92 -2.26
CA ILE A 149 -1.02 11.94 -1.82
C ILE A 149 -0.12 11.42 -0.69
N SER A 150 -0.59 10.53 0.18
CA SER A 150 0.22 9.89 1.22
C SER A 150 1.44 9.15 0.64
N GLU A 151 1.30 8.50 -0.53
CA GLU A 151 2.45 7.90 -1.21
C GLU A 151 3.45 8.97 -1.66
N MET A 152 2.99 10.14 -2.09
CA MET A 152 3.89 11.24 -2.47
C MET A 152 4.69 11.75 -1.26
N TYR A 153 4.08 11.85 -0.08
CA TYR A 153 4.79 12.13 1.17
C TYR A 153 5.89 11.10 1.44
N LEU A 154 5.58 9.82 1.26
CA LEU A 154 6.55 8.73 1.46
C LEU A 154 7.65 8.72 0.41
N ILE A 155 7.34 9.02 -0.87
CA ILE A 155 8.35 9.18 -1.93
C ILE A 155 9.27 10.36 -1.64
N ALA A 156 8.72 11.50 -1.26
CA ALA A 156 9.50 12.68 -0.93
C ALA A 156 10.40 12.43 0.29
N ALA A 157 9.87 11.75 1.32
CA ALA A 157 10.64 11.37 2.51
C ALA A 157 11.80 10.46 2.16
N GLU A 158 11.56 9.38 1.42
CA GLU A 158 12.59 8.43 1.02
C GLU A 158 13.66 9.05 0.12
N ALA A 159 13.22 9.81 -0.88
CA ALA A 159 14.11 10.39 -1.86
C ALA A 159 15.05 11.47 -1.27
N LYS A 160 14.61 12.18 -0.23
CA LYS A 160 15.40 13.18 0.50
C LYS A 160 16.21 12.60 1.66
N GLY A 161 15.97 11.36 2.05
CA GLY A 161 16.66 10.70 3.15
C GLY A 161 16.49 11.43 4.49
N VAL A 162 17.58 11.70 5.20
CA VAL A 162 17.53 12.41 6.50
C VAL A 162 16.80 13.75 6.39
N ALA A 163 17.01 14.51 5.32
CA ALA A 163 16.32 15.78 5.09
C ALA A 163 14.81 15.59 4.80
N GLY A 164 14.40 14.39 4.43
CA GLY A 164 13.00 14.03 4.15
C GLY A 164 12.16 13.67 5.36
N MET A 165 12.77 13.56 6.55
CA MET A 165 12.07 13.17 7.77
C MET A 165 10.92 14.13 8.14
N SER A 166 10.99 15.39 7.72
CA SER A 166 9.88 16.34 7.89
C SER A 166 8.61 15.86 7.18
N ARG A 167 8.73 15.37 5.94
CA ARG A 167 7.58 14.85 5.18
C ARG A 167 7.02 13.56 5.76
N LEU A 168 7.90 12.69 6.25
CA LEU A 168 7.47 11.51 6.99
C LEU A 168 6.66 11.90 8.23
N ASN A 169 7.14 12.88 8.99
CA ASN A 169 6.52 13.32 10.23
C ASN A 169 5.18 14.08 10.01
N GLU A 170 5.02 14.76 8.88
CA GLU A 170 3.73 15.32 8.49
C GLU A 170 2.67 14.22 8.31
N LEU A 171 3.01 13.14 7.59
CA LEU A 171 2.12 11.98 7.43
C LEU A 171 1.84 11.30 8.78
N ARG A 172 2.88 11.04 9.58
CA ARG A 172 2.76 10.42 10.89
C ARG A 172 1.84 11.22 11.83
N SER A 173 2.04 12.53 11.86
CA SER A 173 1.19 13.43 12.66
C SER A 173 -0.27 13.34 12.27
N PHE A 174 -0.57 13.28 10.98
CA PHE A 174 -1.95 13.11 10.49
C PHE A 174 -2.54 11.76 10.90
N ARG A 175 -1.72 10.71 11.01
CA ARG A 175 -2.12 9.37 11.47
C ARG A 175 -2.10 9.20 13.00
N GLY A 176 -1.93 10.29 13.78
CA GLY A 176 -1.98 10.27 15.25
C GLY A 176 -0.65 9.94 15.93
N LEU A 177 0.46 9.94 15.19
CA LEU A 177 1.77 9.54 15.69
C LEU A 177 2.70 10.72 15.96
N GLY A 178 3.58 10.54 16.93
CA GLY A 178 4.68 11.46 17.19
C GLY A 178 5.75 11.44 16.09
N PRO A 179 6.62 12.48 16.07
CA PRO A 179 7.71 12.55 15.12
C PRO A 179 8.79 11.51 15.43
N VAL A 180 9.44 11.04 14.35
CA VAL A 180 10.65 10.22 14.41
C VAL A 180 11.82 10.98 13.78
N SER A 181 13.04 10.65 14.18
CA SER A 181 14.26 11.24 13.65
C SER A 181 15.21 10.16 13.17
N ALA A 182 16.04 10.50 12.21
CA ALA A 182 17.12 9.64 11.72
C ALA A 182 18.40 10.47 11.59
N SER A 183 19.52 9.88 12.02
CA SER A 183 20.83 10.50 11.92
C SER A 183 21.66 9.99 10.73
N THR A 184 21.17 8.93 10.06
CA THR A 184 21.82 8.34 8.89
C THR A 184 20.80 8.07 7.79
N GLU A 185 21.27 8.01 6.54
CA GLU A 185 20.43 7.66 5.39
C GLU A 185 19.83 6.26 5.50
N ALA A 186 20.55 5.31 6.10
CA ALA A 186 20.04 3.97 6.33
C ALA A 186 18.89 3.97 7.34
N ALA A 187 19.03 4.69 8.47
CA ALA A 187 17.97 4.82 9.46
C ALA A 187 16.76 5.58 8.91
N ALA A 188 16.97 6.59 8.07
CA ALA A 188 15.89 7.30 7.39
C ALA A 188 15.12 6.37 6.45
N LEU A 189 15.83 5.56 5.65
CA LEU A 189 15.21 4.57 4.78
C LEU A 189 14.40 3.55 5.57
N ASP A 190 14.94 3.03 6.68
CA ASP A 190 14.25 2.07 7.54
C ASP A 190 12.96 2.65 8.13
N ALA A 191 13.00 3.89 8.62
CA ALA A 191 11.83 4.59 9.13
C ALA A 191 10.76 4.77 8.04
N VAL A 192 11.16 5.19 6.83
CA VAL A 192 10.22 5.34 5.71
C VAL A 192 9.63 4.00 5.28
N LEU A 193 10.43 2.94 5.20
CA LEU A 193 9.93 1.61 4.81
C LEU A 193 8.98 1.00 5.85
N ALA A 194 9.18 1.28 7.13
CA ALA A 194 8.25 0.93 8.20
C ALA A 194 6.91 1.66 8.02
N GLU A 195 6.96 2.97 7.78
CA GLU A 195 5.77 3.78 7.53
C GLU A 195 5.03 3.34 6.25
N ARG A 196 5.77 3.08 5.16
CA ARG A 196 5.20 2.54 3.91
C ARG A 196 4.48 1.22 4.12
N ARG A 197 5.01 0.34 4.99
CA ARG A 197 4.38 -0.94 5.31
C ARG A 197 2.99 -0.76 5.93
N HIS A 198 2.84 0.20 6.86
CA HIS A 198 1.57 0.49 7.50
C HIS A 198 0.63 1.28 6.57
N GLU A 199 1.14 2.33 5.93
CA GLU A 199 0.33 3.22 5.09
C GLU A 199 -0.20 2.55 3.83
N LEU A 200 0.61 1.71 3.18
CA LEU A 200 0.29 1.11 1.88
C LEU A 200 -0.10 -0.38 1.96
N VAL A 201 -0.47 -0.86 3.16
CA VAL A 201 -0.96 -2.23 3.34
C VAL A 201 -2.16 -2.50 2.43
N GLY A 202 -2.17 -3.64 1.75
CA GLY A 202 -3.26 -4.03 0.84
C GLY A 202 -3.25 -3.31 -0.52
N GLU A 203 -2.24 -2.46 -0.82
CA GLU A 203 -2.13 -1.71 -2.08
C GLU A 203 -1.03 -2.26 -3.02
N GLY A 204 -0.50 -3.45 -2.75
CA GLY A 204 0.44 -4.14 -3.64
C GLY A 204 1.86 -3.57 -3.70
N GLN A 205 2.25 -2.67 -2.78
CA GLN A 205 3.55 -1.98 -2.83
C GLN A 205 4.70 -2.73 -2.13
N ARG A 206 4.38 -3.54 -1.10
CA ARG A 206 5.39 -4.07 -0.17
C ARG A 206 6.46 -4.92 -0.84
N TRP A 207 6.08 -5.80 -1.76
CA TRP A 207 7.02 -6.63 -2.51
C TRP A 207 8.08 -5.79 -3.23
N TYR A 208 7.62 -4.81 -4.00
CA TYR A 208 8.49 -3.94 -4.77
C TYR A 208 9.41 -3.09 -3.89
N ASP A 209 8.91 -2.62 -2.74
CA ASP A 209 9.72 -1.89 -1.78
C ASP A 209 10.86 -2.75 -1.24
N LEU A 210 10.60 -3.99 -0.87
CA LEU A 210 11.61 -4.90 -0.35
C LEU A 210 12.65 -5.29 -1.40
N VAL A 211 12.20 -5.58 -2.63
CA VAL A 211 13.09 -5.98 -3.73
C VAL A 211 14.00 -4.82 -4.14
N ARG A 212 13.45 -3.63 -4.43
CA ARG A 212 14.23 -2.48 -4.87
C ARG A 212 15.22 -1.94 -3.83
N THR A 213 14.97 -2.19 -2.56
CA THR A 213 15.85 -1.76 -1.45
C THR A 213 16.80 -2.84 -0.97
N GLY A 214 16.77 -4.04 -1.58
CA GLY A 214 17.61 -5.17 -1.18
C GLY A 214 17.28 -5.76 0.19
N LYS A 215 16.07 -5.49 0.71
CA LYS A 215 15.64 -5.94 2.05
C LYS A 215 14.72 -7.17 2.02
N PHE A 216 14.53 -7.77 0.85
CA PHE A 216 13.57 -8.87 0.69
C PHE A 216 13.93 -10.07 1.58
N VAL A 217 15.10 -10.65 1.39
CA VAL A 217 15.53 -11.86 2.14
C VAL A 217 15.59 -11.59 3.63
N SER A 218 16.22 -10.48 4.04
CA SER A 218 16.38 -10.14 5.46
C SER A 218 15.05 -9.85 6.16
N THR A 219 14.04 -9.36 5.43
CA THR A 219 12.72 -9.06 6.01
C THR A 219 11.85 -10.31 6.11
N ILE A 220 11.85 -11.17 5.09
CA ILE A 220 11.10 -12.44 5.12
C ILE A 220 11.71 -13.38 6.15
N ASN A 221 13.05 -13.37 6.29
CA ASN A 221 13.79 -14.12 7.30
C ASN A 221 13.40 -15.61 7.38
N SER A 222 13.22 -16.23 6.22
CA SER A 222 12.95 -17.67 6.10
C SER A 222 14.15 -18.37 5.48
N PRO A 223 14.58 -19.54 5.97
CA PRO A 223 15.70 -20.28 5.40
C PRO A 223 15.44 -20.76 3.96
N GLU A 224 14.18 -20.83 3.57
CA GLU A 224 13.76 -21.22 2.22
C GLU A 224 13.83 -20.07 1.23
N VAL A 225 13.94 -18.81 1.69
CA VAL A 225 13.95 -17.62 0.83
C VAL A 225 15.38 -17.20 0.54
N GLN A 226 15.68 -17.10 -0.76
CA GLN A 226 16.98 -16.71 -1.30
C GLN A 226 16.82 -15.51 -2.24
N ASP A 227 17.92 -14.84 -2.60
CA ASP A 227 17.91 -13.65 -3.45
C ASP A 227 17.20 -13.85 -4.79
N TYR A 228 17.32 -15.04 -5.39
CA TYR A 228 16.68 -15.32 -6.67
C TYR A 228 15.15 -15.34 -6.59
N HIS A 229 14.57 -15.55 -5.42
CA HIS A 229 13.13 -15.47 -5.23
C HIS A 229 12.56 -14.06 -5.41
N CYS A 230 13.42 -13.04 -5.55
CA CYS A 230 13.01 -11.70 -6.00
C CYS A 230 12.50 -11.68 -7.44
N LEU A 231 12.82 -12.72 -8.22
CA LEU A 231 12.35 -12.90 -9.60
C LEU A 231 11.35 -14.05 -9.64
N PHE A 232 10.31 -13.92 -10.46
CA PHE A 232 9.42 -15.03 -10.73
C PHE A 232 9.98 -15.90 -11.85
N ALA A 233 9.73 -17.21 -11.79
CA ALA A 233 10.00 -18.10 -12.90
C ALA A 233 9.20 -17.67 -14.13
N ILE A 234 9.83 -17.70 -15.31
CA ILE A 234 9.12 -17.56 -16.58
C ILE A 234 8.29 -18.85 -16.76
N PRO A 235 6.96 -18.75 -17.00
CA PRO A 235 6.13 -19.94 -17.17
C PRO A 235 6.68 -20.86 -18.28
N GLN A 236 6.82 -22.15 -17.98
CA GLN A 236 7.39 -23.13 -18.92
C GLN A 236 6.69 -23.12 -20.28
N ALA A 237 5.37 -22.89 -20.30
CA ALA A 237 4.62 -22.77 -21.54
C ALA A 237 5.12 -21.64 -22.46
N GLN A 238 5.63 -20.54 -21.89
CA GLN A 238 6.20 -19.43 -22.68
C GLN A 238 7.56 -19.81 -23.26
N ILE A 239 8.39 -20.49 -22.49
CA ILE A 239 9.70 -20.97 -22.95
C ILE A 239 9.52 -21.99 -24.07
N THR A 240 8.52 -22.87 -23.96
CA THR A 240 8.24 -23.88 -25.00
C THR A 240 7.79 -23.25 -26.32
N ILE A 241 7.15 -22.09 -26.29
CA ILE A 241 6.68 -21.39 -27.50
C ILE A 241 7.76 -20.51 -28.12
N ASN A 242 8.71 -20.03 -27.33
CA ASN A 242 9.74 -19.11 -27.79
C ASN A 242 11.13 -19.54 -27.32
N ASP A 243 11.88 -20.15 -28.20
CA ASP A 243 13.23 -20.69 -27.97
C ASP A 243 14.28 -19.62 -27.59
N LEU A 244 13.95 -18.34 -27.78
CA LEU A 244 14.83 -17.23 -27.41
C LEU A 244 14.66 -16.82 -25.94
N LEU A 245 13.64 -17.34 -25.23
CA LEU A 245 13.47 -17.10 -23.82
C LEU A 245 14.42 -17.97 -23.00
N VAL A 246 15.21 -17.32 -22.18
CA VAL A 246 16.08 -17.97 -21.19
C VAL A 246 15.44 -17.82 -19.82
N GLN A 247 15.31 -18.93 -19.10
CA GLN A 247 14.76 -18.95 -17.74
C GLN A 247 15.61 -18.08 -16.81
N ASN A 248 14.96 -17.45 -15.85
CA ASN A 248 15.67 -16.78 -14.75
C ASN A 248 16.58 -17.79 -14.02
N PRO A 249 17.75 -17.34 -13.53
CA PRO A 249 18.68 -18.22 -12.82
C PRO A 249 17.98 -19.00 -11.70
N VAL A 250 18.34 -20.28 -11.57
CA VAL A 250 17.89 -21.23 -10.51
C VAL A 250 16.46 -21.78 -10.64
N TYR A 251 15.72 -21.41 -11.70
CA TYR A 251 14.43 -22.03 -12.02
C TYR A 251 14.54 -23.06 -13.16
#